data_1f706918fbcf5621c2bf5dd26c6c15ca
#
_entry.id   1f706918fbcf5621c2bf5dd26c6c15ca
#
_cell.length_a   1.000
_cell.length_b   1.000
_cell.length_c   1.000
_cell.angle_alpha   90.00
_cell.angle_beta   90.00
_cell.angle_gamma   90.00
#
_symmetry.space_group_name_H-M   'P 1'
#
loop_
_entity.id
_entity.type
_entity.pdbx_description
1 polymer ?
#
loop_
_entity_poly.entity_id
_entity_poly.type
_entity_poly.pdbx_seq_one_letter_code
_entity_poly.pdbx_strand_id
1 'polypeptide(L)'
;MKVDPVLKLQVGEILTSVQEIAPGKSVELRIPNYSAIQCVSGSVHRRGTPSNVVEMSAQTLINLADNPHKWEELCSIGMISASGTNSNLKELFIQISKLKQESRLEV
;
A
#
# COMPACT_ATOMS: atom_id res chain seq x y z
N MET A 1 -21.03 0.16 -6.16
CA MET A 1 -19.93 0.20 -7.14
C MET A 1 -19.46 -1.21 -7.45
N LYS A 2 -19.28 -1.51 -8.72
CA LYS A 2 -18.81 -2.84 -9.12
C LYS A 2 -17.30 -2.95 -8.94
N VAL A 3 -16.85 -4.05 -8.34
CA VAL A 3 -15.43 -4.36 -8.24
C VAL A 3 -14.97 -5.01 -9.54
N ASP A 4 -13.91 -4.47 -10.13
CA ASP A 4 -13.29 -5.03 -11.32
C ASP A 4 -12.46 -6.27 -10.92
N PRO A 5 -12.76 -7.46 -11.47
CA PRO A 5 -12.02 -8.67 -11.08
C PRO A 5 -10.53 -8.62 -11.38
N VAL A 6 -10.11 -7.96 -12.45
CA VAL A 6 -8.69 -7.82 -12.81
C VAL A 6 -7.98 -6.93 -11.80
N LEU A 7 -8.58 -5.77 -11.47
CA LEU A 7 -8.03 -4.89 -10.43
C LEU A 7 -7.98 -5.60 -9.08
N LYS A 8 -8.98 -6.39 -8.76
CA LYS A 8 -9.03 -7.13 -7.50
C LYS A 8 -7.82 -8.07 -7.37
N LEU A 9 -7.49 -8.80 -8.43
CA LEU A 9 -6.33 -9.68 -8.44
C LEU A 9 -5.03 -8.89 -8.28
N GLN A 10 -4.87 -7.79 -9.02
CA GLN A 10 -3.68 -6.96 -8.95
C GLN A 10 -3.50 -6.34 -7.56
N VAL A 11 -4.58 -5.82 -6.99
CA VAL A 11 -4.59 -5.29 -5.63
C VAL A 11 -4.17 -6.38 -4.64
N GLY A 12 -4.74 -7.57 -4.74
CA GLY A 12 -4.43 -8.69 -3.86
C GLY A 12 -2.95 -9.08 -3.90
N GLU A 13 -2.37 -9.13 -5.09
CA GLU A 13 -0.95 -9.45 -5.25
C GLU A 13 -0.05 -8.40 -4.60
N ILE A 14 -0.36 -7.12 -4.81
CA ILE A 14 0.42 -6.03 -4.21
C ILE A 14 0.30 -6.06 -2.69
N LEU A 15 -0.91 -6.21 -2.16
CA LEU A 15 -1.12 -6.22 -0.71
C LEU A 15 -0.48 -7.43 -0.04
N THR A 16 -0.45 -8.59 -0.71
CA THR A 16 0.27 -9.76 -0.21
C THR A 16 1.76 -9.45 -0.09
N SER A 17 2.34 -8.82 -1.11
CA SER A 17 3.75 -8.40 -1.07
C SER A 17 4.02 -7.38 0.04
N VAL A 18 3.10 -6.44 0.26
CA VAL A 18 3.21 -5.48 1.36
C VAL A 18 3.30 -6.18 2.70
N GLN A 19 2.44 -7.16 2.96
CA GLN A 19 2.44 -7.89 4.23
C GLN A 19 3.65 -8.80 4.39
N GLU A 20 4.17 -9.34 3.31
CA GLU A 20 5.40 -10.16 3.35
C GLU A 20 6.63 -9.32 3.64
N ILE A 21 6.74 -8.14 3.02
CA ILE A 21 7.89 -7.25 3.20
C ILE A 21 7.82 -6.53 4.56
N ALA A 22 6.64 -6.08 4.95
CA ALA A 22 6.46 -5.24 6.13
C ALA A 22 5.28 -5.73 6.98
N PRO A 23 5.43 -6.89 7.63
CA PRO A 23 4.39 -7.37 8.54
C PRO A 23 4.25 -6.46 9.75
N GLY A 24 3.05 -6.37 10.31
CA GLY A 24 2.79 -5.57 11.49
C GLY A 24 1.37 -5.06 11.54
N LYS A 25 1.10 -4.20 12.52
CA LYS A 25 -0.24 -3.67 12.79
C LYS A 25 -0.26 -2.16 13.01
N SER A 26 0.83 -1.45 12.71
CA SER A 26 0.90 -0.02 12.97
C SER A 26 0.26 0.83 11.89
N VAL A 27 0.07 0.29 10.69
CA VAL A 27 -0.53 0.99 9.55
C VAL A 27 -1.70 0.18 9.03
N GLU A 28 -2.86 0.84 8.84
CA GLU A 28 -3.95 0.28 8.07
C GLU A 28 -3.87 0.85 6.65
N LEU A 29 -3.72 -0.01 5.66
CA LEU A 29 -3.71 0.37 4.25
C LEU A 29 -5.06 -0.01 3.66
N ARG A 30 -5.82 1.00 3.25
CA ARG A 30 -7.19 0.86 2.73
C ARG A 30 -7.23 1.11 1.24
N ILE A 31 -7.81 0.17 0.53
CA ILE A 31 -8.10 0.30 -0.90
C ILE A 31 -9.61 0.17 -1.04
N PRO A 32 -10.37 1.29 -0.99
CA PRO A 32 -11.83 1.24 -0.93
C PRO A 32 -12.45 0.33 -1.98
N ASN A 33 -13.44 -0.43 -1.56
CA ASN A 33 -14.18 -1.44 -2.33
C ASN A 33 -13.39 -2.70 -2.67
N TYR A 34 -12.08 -2.74 -2.43
CA TYR A 34 -11.24 -3.90 -2.75
C TYR A 34 -10.71 -4.61 -1.53
N SER A 35 -10.02 -3.89 -0.63
CA SER A 35 -9.41 -4.52 0.53
C SER A 35 -8.94 -3.50 1.55
N ALA A 36 -8.66 -3.98 2.76
CA ALA A 36 -7.93 -3.23 3.78
C ALA A 36 -7.05 -4.23 4.52
N ILE A 37 -5.79 -3.87 4.75
CA ILE A 37 -4.86 -4.74 5.46
C ILE A 37 -4.15 -3.94 6.55
N GLN A 38 -3.56 -4.67 7.50
CA GLN A 38 -2.64 -4.09 8.47
C GLN A 38 -1.22 -4.47 8.05
N CYS A 39 -0.29 -3.54 8.20
CA CYS A 39 1.10 -3.75 7.84
C CYS A 39 2.02 -2.84 8.68
N VAL A 40 3.31 -3.01 8.52
CA VAL A 40 4.38 -2.25 9.18
C VAL A 40 4.37 -2.43 10.70
N SER A 41 5.50 -2.86 11.26
CA SER A 41 5.66 -2.97 12.70
C SER A 41 5.77 -1.58 13.34
N GLY A 42 5.34 -1.46 14.58
CA GLY A 42 5.38 -0.21 15.32
C GLY A 42 4.25 -0.11 16.32
N SER A 43 4.06 1.11 16.84
CA SER A 43 3.06 1.37 17.87
C SER A 43 1.63 1.23 17.35
N VAL A 44 0.76 0.72 18.20
CA VAL A 44 -0.68 0.67 17.95
C VAL A 44 -1.39 1.39 19.09
N HIS A 45 -2.67 1.74 18.89
CA HIS A 45 -3.48 2.31 19.94
C HIS A 45 -3.78 1.27 21.03
N ARG A 46 -4.20 1.73 22.21
CA ARG A 46 -4.50 0.87 23.36
C ARG A 46 -5.40 -0.32 23.03
N ARG A 47 -6.32 -0.14 22.08
CA ARG A 47 -7.28 -1.18 21.68
C ARG A 47 -6.78 -2.05 20.54
N GLY A 48 -5.48 -1.96 20.20
CA GLY A 48 -4.90 -2.73 19.11
C GLY A 48 -5.20 -2.21 17.72
N THR A 49 -5.83 -1.03 17.61
CA THR A 49 -6.06 -0.43 16.29
C THR A 49 -4.81 0.24 15.76
N PRO A 50 -4.59 0.22 14.44
CA PRO A 50 -3.44 0.90 13.84
C PRO A 50 -3.42 2.39 14.15
N SER A 51 -2.22 2.93 14.48
CA SER A 51 -2.04 4.36 14.76
C SER A 51 -1.89 5.20 13.52
N ASN A 52 -1.72 4.58 12.36
CA ASN A 52 -1.54 5.25 11.07
C ASN A 52 -2.55 4.68 10.06
N VAL A 53 -3.04 5.54 9.15
CA VAL A 53 -3.97 5.11 8.11
C VAL A 53 -3.50 5.67 6.79
N VAL A 54 -3.43 4.82 5.77
CA VAL A 54 -3.12 5.20 4.39
C VAL A 54 -4.25 4.69 3.51
N GLU A 55 -4.81 5.55 2.70
CA GLU A 55 -5.91 5.20 1.81
C GLU A 55 -5.64 5.69 0.39
N MET A 56 -5.93 4.86 -0.58
CA MET A 56 -5.80 5.19 -2.00
C MET A 56 -6.68 4.27 -2.83
N SER A 57 -7.01 4.71 -4.05
CA SER A 57 -7.77 3.86 -4.97
C SER A 57 -6.93 2.68 -5.48
N ALA A 58 -7.61 1.67 -6.03
CA ALA A 58 -6.93 0.53 -6.65
C ALA A 58 -5.99 0.97 -7.78
N GLN A 59 -6.43 1.90 -8.61
CA GLN A 59 -5.59 2.40 -9.71
C GLN A 59 -4.35 3.14 -9.20
N THR A 60 -4.51 3.95 -8.16
CA THR A 60 -3.39 4.64 -7.53
C THR A 60 -2.39 3.66 -6.93
N LEU A 61 -2.87 2.61 -6.27
CA LEU A 61 -2.02 1.55 -5.72
C LEU A 61 -1.16 0.90 -6.81
N ILE A 62 -1.77 0.55 -7.93
CA ILE A 62 -1.07 -0.07 -9.07
C ILE A 62 -0.02 0.88 -9.63
N ASN A 63 -0.40 2.14 -9.86
CA ASN A 63 0.53 3.16 -10.37
C ASN A 63 1.71 3.36 -9.42
N LEU A 64 1.44 3.41 -8.12
CA LEU A 64 2.47 3.59 -7.10
C LEU A 64 3.43 2.39 -7.05
N ALA A 65 2.91 1.17 -7.17
CA ALA A 65 3.74 -0.04 -7.19
C ALA A 65 4.70 -0.05 -8.38
N ASP A 66 4.29 0.52 -9.50
CA ASP A 66 5.15 0.65 -10.69
C ASP A 66 6.08 1.86 -10.61
N ASN A 67 5.66 2.91 -9.91
CA ASN A 67 6.38 4.19 -9.90
C ASN A 67 6.32 4.84 -8.50
N PRO A 68 7.07 4.26 -7.53
CA PRO A 68 6.99 4.70 -6.13
C PRO A 68 7.50 6.11 -5.87
N HIS A 69 8.31 6.67 -6.79
CA HIS A 69 8.80 8.04 -6.66
C HIS A 69 7.71 9.09 -6.82
N LYS A 70 6.51 8.68 -7.24
CA LYS A 70 5.35 9.57 -7.30
C LYS A 70 4.63 9.72 -5.95
N TRP A 71 5.13 9.12 -4.90
CA TRP A 71 4.48 9.16 -3.58
C TRP A 71 4.12 10.59 -3.15
N GLU A 72 5.10 11.50 -3.13
CA GLU A 72 4.89 12.88 -2.67
C GLU A 72 3.88 13.63 -3.55
N GLU A 73 4.00 13.47 -4.87
CA GLU A 73 3.06 14.09 -5.80
C GLU A 73 1.65 13.60 -5.58
N LEU A 74 1.46 12.28 -5.45
CA LEU A 74 0.15 11.69 -5.24
C LEU A 74 -0.47 12.11 -3.91
N CYS A 75 0.34 12.26 -2.87
CA CYS A 75 -0.12 12.81 -1.60
C CYS A 75 -0.56 14.27 -1.76
N SER A 76 0.23 15.08 -2.47
CA SER A 76 -0.04 16.52 -2.61
C SER A 76 -1.30 16.80 -3.41
N ILE A 77 -1.66 15.95 -4.38
CA ILE A 77 -2.88 16.13 -5.17
C ILE A 77 -4.09 15.37 -4.59
N GLY A 78 -3.94 14.77 -3.41
CA GLY A 78 -5.03 14.10 -2.72
C GLY A 78 -5.37 12.69 -3.19
N MET A 79 -4.56 12.08 -4.06
CA MET A 79 -4.78 10.70 -4.52
C MET A 79 -4.37 9.68 -3.46
N ILE A 80 -3.48 10.06 -2.56
CA ILE A 80 -3.11 9.28 -1.38
C ILE A 80 -3.44 10.12 -0.16
N SER A 81 -4.21 9.54 0.76
CA SER A 81 -4.47 10.12 2.08
C SER A 81 -3.66 9.34 3.10
N ALA A 82 -2.72 10.00 3.76
CA ALA A 82 -1.85 9.36 4.74
C ALA A 82 -1.88 10.16 6.05
N SER A 83 -2.24 9.52 7.15
CA SER A 83 -2.31 10.15 8.45
C SER A 83 -1.58 9.32 9.51
N GLY A 84 -0.91 10.02 10.43
CA GLY A 84 -0.08 9.40 11.46
C GLY A 84 1.40 9.63 11.20
N THR A 85 2.21 9.49 12.24
CA THR A 85 3.64 9.79 12.17
C THR A 85 4.44 8.81 11.31
N ASN A 86 3.94 7.58 11.14
CA ASN A 86 4.62 6.53 10.37
C ASN A 86 3.80 6.11 9.15
N SER A 87 3.13 7.07 8.52
CA SER A 87 2.25 6.79 7.38
C SER A 87 2.93 6.95 6.02
N ASN A 88 4.22 7.28 5.97
CA ASN A 88 4.94 7.39 4.70
C ASN A 88 5.42 6.00 4.27
N LEU A 89 4.80 5.46 3.22
CA LEU A 89 5.10 4.11 2.73
C LEU A 89 5.96 4.11 1.46
N LYS A 90 6.60 5.24 1.13
CA LYS A 90 7.40 5.35 -0.10
C LYS A 90 8.49 4.27 -0.19
N GLU A 91 9.28 4.11 0.89
CA GLU A 91 10.36 3.11 0.90
C GLU A 91 9.83 1.68 0.71
N LEU A 92 8.69 1.39 1.32
CA LEU A 92 8.05 0.09 1.16
C LEU A 92 7.69 -0.15 -0.31
N PHE A 93 7.09 0.84 -0.98
CA PHE A 93 6.73 0.72 -2.39
C PHE A 93 7.94 0.69 -3.32
N ILE A 94 9.05 1.32 -2.93
CA ILE A 94 10.32 1.18 -3.67
C ILE A 94 10.77 -0.28 -3.65
N GLN A 95 10.68 -0.95 -2.51
CA GLN A 95 11.01 -2.38 -2.40
C GLN A 95 10.09 -3.24 -3.23
N ILE A 96 8.80 -2.94 -3.23
CA ILE A 96 7.80 -3.66 -4.05
C ILE A 96 8.12 -3.49 -5.53
N SER A 97 8.44 -2.27 -5.96
CA SER A 97 8.81 -2.00 -7.35
C SER A 97 10.03 -2.80 -7.78
N LYS A 98 11.04 -2.89 -6.92
CA LYS A 98 12.24 -3.70 -7.20
C LYS A 98 11.91 -5.18 -7.37
N LEU A 99 11.07 -5.71 -6.51
CA LEU A 99 10.64 -7.11 -6.62
C LEU A 99 9.89 -7.38 -7.92
N LYS A 100 9.05 -6.47 -8.36
CA LYS A 100 8.34 -6.59 -9.64
C LYS A 100 9.33 -6.61 -10.81
N GLN A 101 10.35 -5.76 -10.78
CA GLN A 101 11.37 -5.70 -11.82
C GLN A 101 12.21 -6.98 -11.85
N GLU A 102 12.62 -7.49 -10.70
CA GLU A 102 13.38 -8.73 -10.60
C GLU A 102 12.57 -9.90 -11.16
N SER A 103 11.30 -9.99 -10.83
CA SER A 103 10.40 -11.02 -11.33
C SER A 103 10.30 -10.99 -12.86
N ARG A 104 10.28 -9.81 -13.47
CA ARG A 104 10.27 -9.65 -14.93
C ARG A 104 11.57 -10.10 -15.57
N LEU A 105 12.70 -9.90 -14.88
CA LEU A 105 14.02 -10.27 -15.40
C LEU A 105 14.28 -11.77 -15.35
N GLU A 106 13.59 -12.50 -14.50
CA GLU A 106 13.73 -13.95 -14.35
C GLU A 106 12.99 -14.77 -15.41
N VAL A 107 12.22 -14.12 -16.24
CA VAL A 107 11.42 -14.80 -17.27
C VAL A 107 12.19 -15.08 -18.55
#